data_37fc6f88367754dd98377c186300363e
#
_entry.id   37fc6f88367754dd98377c186300363e
#
_cell.length_a   1.000
_cell.length_b   1.000
_cell.length_c   1.000
_cell.angle_alpha   90.00
_cell.angle_beta   90.00
_cell.angle_gamma   90.00
#
_symmetry.space_group_name_H-M   'P 1'
#
loop_
_entity.id
_entity.type
_entity.pdbx_description
1 polymer ?
#
loop_
_entity_poly.entity_id
_entity_poly.type
_entity_poly.pdbx_seq_one_letter_code
_entity_poly.pdbx_strand_id
1 'polypeptide(L)'
;MANANTPNLIFQQYYLQCLSHASYLVGDKSSGLAVVVDPQRDIAQYLDDARANNLKITKVIETHFHADFLSGHLELAAATGATIVYGAAAAGRVDFAIETYRHGEHISLGAVDLEILETPGHTPESISVVVRDGSPTAEPHAVLTGDTLFIGDVGRPDLLATVGVSADSLARALYDSLHNKLLKLPDATKVYPAHGAGSSCGRNLSTETVSTIGEQRRSNYALAPMGIEQFVEAVTQGQSVAPLYFLFAATKNREVRELFDESEAVVKLSIEQALAAQRDGAVLIDSRDDRSFALGHIRGSINVGLSGRFAEFVGEVMQPGTPIVLISEPGFEAEGKTRLARIGFDNFLGALADPIRVMAERPELVAQQSRLSAAAMAERIEDVDGLVLIDVRNPGEVELGSIDGAKHVSLPALLRRIDEFDKNSPTIVFCAGGYRSSIASSLLKSHGFKDVSDLIGGYQAWQLAKTESPQLK
;
A
#
# COMPACT_ATOMS: atom_id res chain seq x y z
N MET A 1 -2.96 -43.30 -28.34
CA MET A 1 -3.72 -42.09 -28.10
C MET A 1 -2.98 -41.32 -27.01
N ALA A 2 -2.26 -40.28 -27.39
CA ALA A 2 -1.53 -39.47 -26.43
C ALA A 2 -2.56 -38.73 -25.55
N ASN A 3 -2.52 -38.97 -24.25
CA ASN A 3 -3.25 -38.15 -23.27
C ASN A 3 -2.85 -36.70 -23.50
N ALA A 4 -3.84 -35.85 -23.78
CA ALA A 4 -3.65 -34.40 -23.71
C ALA A 4 -3.08 -34.11 -22.32
N ASN A 5 -1.85 -33.60 -22.28
CA ASN A 5 -1.13 -33.27 -21.04
C ASN A 5 -1.97 -32.28 -20.25
N THR A 6 -2.59 -32.73 -19.17
CA THR A 6 -3.19 -31.83 -18.19
C THR A 6 -2.04 -30.97 -17.64
N PRO A 7 -2.13 -29.65 -17.67
CA PRO A 7 -1.04 -28.79 -17.18
C PRO A 7 -0.68 -29.16 -15.74
N ASN A 8 0.63 -29.27 -15.47
CA ASN A 8 1.13 -29.54 -14.11
C ASN A 8 1.13 -28.28 -13.26
N LEU A 9 1.19 -27.12 -13.90
CA LEU A 9 1.22 -25.83 -13.24
C LEU A 9 -0.08 -25.55 -12.48
N ILE A 10 0.04 -25.27 -11.19
CA ILE A 10 -0.95 -24.58 -10.37
C ILE A 10 -0.45 -23.15 -10.21
N PHE A 11 -1.28 -22.19 -10.60
CA PHE A 11 -0.95 -20.76 -10.53
C PHE A 11 -2.13 -20.01 -9.95
N GLN A 12 -1.94 -19.42 -8.76
CA GLN A 12 -2.95 -18.63 -8.06
C GLN A 12 -2.43 -17.23 -7.77
N GLN A 13 -3.17 -16.21 -8.18
CA GLN A 13 -2.95 -14.81 -7.80
C GLN A 13 -3.87 -14.46 -6.63
N TYR A 14 -3.31 -13.80 -5.61
CA TYR A 14 -4.05 -13.19 -4.50
C TYR A 14 -3.91 -11.69 -4.63
N TYR A 15 -5.01 -10.99 -4.83
CA TYR A 15 -5.00 -9.54 -4.96
C TYR A 15 -5.66 -8.87 -3.76
N LEU A 16 -4.87 -8.11 -3.01
CA LEU A 16 -5.29 -7.38 -1.82
C LEU A 16 -5.63 -5.94 -2.19
N GLN A 17 -6.89 -5.64 -2.40
CA GLN A 17 -7.35 -4.33 -2.86
C GLN A 17 -6.94 -3.17 -1.94
N CYS A 18 -6.93 -3.36 -0.61
CA CYS A 18 -6.64 -2.29 0.34
C CYS A 18 -5.19 -1.80 0.36
N LEU A 19 -4.26 -2.58 -0.20
CA LEU A 19 -2.85 -2.20 -0.42
C LEU A 19 -2.48 -2.23 -1.91
N SER A 20 -3.44 -2.54 -2.79
CA SER A 20 -3.20 -2.73 -4.23
C SER A 20 -2.08 -3.72 -4.53
N HIS A 21 -1.91 -4.73 -3.66
CA HIS A 21 -0.80 -5.68 -3.65
C HIS A 21 -1.23 -7.03 -4.19
N ALA A 22 -0.38 -7.68 -4.98
CA ALA A 22 -0.56 -9.02 -5.51
C ALA A 22 0.54 -9.95 -5.03
N SER A 23 0.16 -11.13 -4.54
CA SER A 23 1.05 -12.25 -4.22
C SER A 23 0.64 -13.50 -4.99
N TYR A 24 1.50 -14.51 -5.02
CA TYR A 24 1.30 -15.65 -5.92
C TYR A 24 1.66 -16.96 -5.23
N LEU A 25 0.84 -18.00 -5.47
CA LEU A 25 1.20 -19.39 -5.21
C LEU A 25 1.45 -20.09 -6.55
N VAL A 26 2.64 -20.65 -6.70
CA VAL A 26 3.05 -21.39 -7.88
C VAL A 26 3.40 -22.80 -7.45
N GLY A 27 2.73 -23.80 -8.01
CA GLY A 27 2.90 -25.20 -7.64
C GLY A 27 2.96 -26.14 -8.83
N ASP A 28 3.52 -27.33 -8.60
CA ASP A 28 3.55 -28.45 -9.53
C ASP A 28 2.70 -29.61 -8.98
N LYS A 29 1.63 -29.95 -9.69
CA LYS A 29 0.74 -31.07 -9.33
C LYS A 29 1.46 -32.42 -9.30
N SER A 30 2.48 -32.62 -10.14
CA SER A 30 3.16 -33.92 -10.27
C SER A 30 4.08 -34.21 -9.09
N SER A 31 4.75 -33.20 -8.57
CA SER A 31 5.65 -33.31 -7.42
C SER A 31 4.98 -33.00 -6.08
N GLY A 32 3.88 -32.25 -6.10
CA GLY A 32 3.26 -31.70 -4.90
C GLY A 32 4.07 -30.59 -4.24
N LEU A 33 5.02 -29.95 -4.95
CA LEU A 33 5.83 -28.86 -4.43
C LEU A 33 5.26 -27.50 -4.88
N ALA A 34 5.41 -26.50 -4.02
CA ALA A 34 4.99 -25.13 -4.30
C ALA A 34 5.93 -24.09 -3.70
N VAL A 35 5.85 -22.89 -4.25
CA VAL A 35 6.41 -21.65 -3.70
C VAL A 35 5.32 -20.61 -3.53
N VAL A 36 5.52 -19.67 -2.60
CA VAL A 36 4.72 -18.45 -2.51
C VAL A 36 5.63 -17.26 -2.80
N VAL A 37 5.15 -16.32 -3.59
CA VAL A 37 5.90 -15.11 -3.98
C VAL A 37 5.21 -13.89 -3.39
N ASP A 38 5.97 -13.03 -2.71
CA ASP A 38 5.58 -11.78 -2.05
C ASP A 38 4.33 -11.95 -1.14
N PRO A 39 4.34 -12.87 -0.16
CA PRO A 39 3.16 -13.18 0.64
C PRO A 39 2.73 -12.03 1.53
N GLN A 40 1.41 -11.92 1.73
CA GLN A 40 0.83 -11.12 2.79
C GLN A 40 1.14 -11.74 4.16
N ARG A 41 1.07 -10.95 5.21
CA ARG A 41 1.40 -11.38 6.57
C ARG A 41 0.38 -12.33 7.20
N ASP A 42 -0.88 -12.22 6.79
CA ASP A 42 -1.96 -13.16 7.11
C ASP A 42 -1.92 -14.35 6.14
N ILE A 43 -1.29 -15.42 6.57
CA ILE A 43 -0.85 -16.53 5.72
C ILE A 43 -1.87 -17.65 5.51
N ALA A 44 -3.01 -17.65 6.24
CA ALA A 44 -3.98 -18.76 6.20
C ALA A 44 -4.43 -19.10 4.78
N GLN A 45 -4.67 -18.11 3.94
CA GLN A 45 -5.10 -18.29 2.55
C GLN A 45 -4.11 -19.16 1.73
N TYR A 46 -2.80 -18.97 1.90
CA TYR A 46 -1.78 -19.76 1.18
C TYR A 46 -1.72 -21.19 1.70
N LEU A 47 -1.85 -21.38 3.02
CA LEU A 47 -1.84 -22.70 3.64
C LEU A 47 -3.06 -23.51 3.25
N ASP A 48 -4.24 -22.86 3.18
CA ASP A 48 -5.49 -23.51 2.81
C ASP A 48 -5.49 -23.92 1.33
N ASP A 49 -5.06 -23.03 0.43
CA ASP A 49 -4.98 -23.35 -0.99
C ASP A 49 -3.91 -24.39 -1.29
N ALA A 50 -2.75 -24.35 -0.63
CA ALA A 50 -1.73 -25.39 -0.73
C ALA A 50 -2.31 -26.76 -0.29
N ARG A 51 -3.01 -26.80 0.85
CA ARG A 51 -3.66 -28.02 1.36
C ARG A 51 -4.73 -28.53 0.40
N ALA A 52 -5.59 -27.65 -0.11
CA ALA A 52 -6.66 -28.00 -1.04
C ALA A 52 -6.12 -28.61 -2.36
N ASN A 53 -4.92 -28.20 -2.78
CA ASN A 53 -4.26 -28.69 -3.97
C ASN A 53 -3.22 -29.80 -3.72
N ASN A 54 -3.11 -30.31 -2.48
CA ASN A 54 -2.09 -31.29 -2.06
C ASN A 54 -0.65 -30.82 -2.34
N LEU A 55 -0.38 -29.54 -2.11
CA LEU A 55 0.92 -28.91 -2.30
C LEU A 55 1.63 -28.71 -0.96
N LYS A 56 2.96 -28.85 -0.96
CA LYS A 56 3.85 -28.46 0.12
C LYS A 56 4.60 -27.19 -0.27
N ILE A 57 4.39 -26.11 0.45
CA ILE A 57 5.18 -24.88 0.29
C ILE A 57 6.59 -25.14 0.79
N THR A 58 7.58 -25.05 -0.10
CA THR A 58 8.99 -25.33 0.19
C THR A 58 9.87 -24.11 0.15
N LYS A 59 9.44 -23.06 -0.55
CA LYS A 59 10.15 -21.78 -0.62
C LYS A 59 9.15 -20.63 -0.55
N VAL A 60 9.62 -19.50 0.01
CA VAL A 60 8.97 -18.20 -0.03
C VAL A 60 9.92 -17.26 -0.75
N ILE A 61 9.51 -16.73 -1.89
CA ILE A 61 10.32 -15.85 -2.72
C ILE A 61 9.86 -14.42 -2.50
N GLU A 62 10.78 -13.54 -2.15
CA GLU A 62 10.57 -12.10 -2.11
C GLU A 62 11.21 -11.48 -3.34
N THR A 63 10.43 -10.75 -4.12
CA THR A 63 10.96 -10.07 -5.32
C THR A 63 11.91 -8.94 -4.95
N HIS A 64 11.68 -8.30 -3.81
CA HIS A 64 12.51 -7.21 -3.27
C HIS A 64 12.20 -6.95 -1.78
N PHE A 65 12.89 -6.02 -1.14
CA PHE A 65 12.53 -5.55 0.20
C PHE A 65 11.36 -4.57 0.11
N HIS A 66 10.14 -5.08 0.29
CA HIS A 66 8.91 -4.28 0.22
C HIS A 66 8.93 -3.12 1.22
N ALA A 67 8.49 -1.95 0.76
CA ALA A 67 8.39 -0.76 1.60
C ALA A 67 6.94 -0.44 1.99
N ASP A 68 5.98 -0.88 1.22
CA ASP A 68 4.57 -0.55 1.33
C ASP A 68 3.75 -1.54 2.16
N PHE A 69 4.31 -2.70 2.48
CA PHE A 69 3.72 -3.67 3.42
C PHE A 69 4.79 -4.50 4.11
N LEU A 70 4.38 -5.17 5.19
CA LEU A 70 5.21 -6.14 5.90
C LEU A 70 4.91 -7.55 5.38
N SER A 71 5.88 -8.16 4.70
CA SER A 71 5.70 -9.47 4.08
C SER A 71 5.56 -10.61 5.09
N GLY A 72 4.80 -11.63 4.71
CA GLY A 72 4.55 -12.85 5.48
C GLY A 72 5.63 -13.93 5.36
N HIS A 73 6.81 -13.60 4.86
CA HIS A 73 7.87 -14.59 4.63
C HIS A 73 8.32 -15.32 5.91
N LEU A 74 8.40 -14.60 7.03
CA LEU A 74 8.76 -15.20 8.32
C LEU A 74 7.64 -16.09 8.86
N GLU A 75 6.39 -15.64 8.76
CA GLU A 75 5.20 -16.40 9.15
C GLU A 75 5.07 -17.70 8.34
N LEU A 76 5.23 -17.65 7.01
CA LEU A 76 5.19 -18.84 6.16
C LEU A 76 6.37 -19.77 6.43
N ALA A 77 7.59 -19.25 6.57
CA ALA A 77 8.75 -20.04 6.90
C ALA A 77 8.57 -20.78 8.23
N ALA A 78 8.05 -20.11 9.25
CA ALA A 78 7.78 -20.71 10.55
C ALA A 78 6.68 -21.79 10.47
N ALA A 79 5.61 -21.56 9.72
CA ALA A 79 4.48 -22.48 9.61
C ALA A 79 4.76 -23.72 8.76
N THR A 80 5.63 -23.61 7.74
CA THR A 80 5.82 -24.67 6.72
C THR A 80 7.21 -25.28 6.70
N GLY A 81 8.20 -24.62 7.33
CA GLY A 81 9.62 -24.95 7.16
C GLY A 81 10.20 -24.53 5.81
N ALA A 82 9.50 -23.67 5.06
CA ALA A 82 9.95 -23.17 3.78
C ALA A 82 11.22 -22.29 3.92
N THR A 83 12.10 -22.38 2.93
CA THR A 83 13.28 -21.52 2.83
C THR A 83 12.88 -20.17 2.24
N ILE A 84 13.33 -19.07 2.85
CA ILE A 84 13.13 -17.72 2.32
C ILE A 84 14.18 -17.45 1.23
N VAL A 85 13.74 -16.92 0.09
CA VAL A 85 14.54 -16.71 -1.11
C VAL A 85 14.50 -15.25 -1.52
N TYR A 86 15.67 -14.72 -1.89
CA TYR A 86 15.84 -13.38 -2.48
C TYR A 86 16.81 -13.42 -3.67
N GLY A 87 16.91 -12.30 -4.40
CA GLY A 87 17.99 -12.06 -5.36
C GLY A 87 19.36 -11.98 -4.68
N ALA A 88 20.43 -12.28 -5.42
CA ALA A 88 21.79 -12.36 -4.88
C ALA A 88 22.26 -11.07 -4.18
N ALA A 89 21.78 -9.90 -4.62
CA ALA A 89 22.12 -8.62 -4.01
C ALA A 89 21.53 -8.40 -2.60
N ALA A 90 20.64 -9.29 -2.12
CA ALA A 90 20.14 -9.26 -0.75
C ALA A 90 21.09 -9.94 0.26
N ALA A 91 22.12 -10.65 -0.20
CA ALA A 91 23.06 -11.38 0.66
C ALA A 91 23.71 -10.45 1.69
N GLY A 92 23.65 -10.84 2.97
CA GLY A 92 24.19 -10.06 4.09
C GLY A 92 23.42 -8.79 4.45
N ARG A 93 22.20 -8.62 3.93
CA ARG A 93 21.36 -7.43 4.17
C ARG A 93 20.10 -7.74 5.00
N VAL A 94 19.97 -8.96 5.50
CA VAL A 94 18.89 -9.44 6.37
C VAL A 94 19.45 -10.14 7.60
N ASP A 95 18.69 -10.18 8.68
CA ASP A 95 19.10 -10.74 9.98
C ASP A 95 18.67 -12.22 10.15
N PHE A 96 18.06 -12.81 9.15
CA PHE A 96 17.60 -14.21 9.14
C PHE A 96 18.22 -14.99 7.98
N ALA A 97 18.09 -16.31 8.03
CA ALA A 97 18.64 -17.18 6.99
C ALA A 97 17.87 -17.05 5.69
N ILE A 98 18.57 -16.84 4.58
CA ILE A 98 18.02 -16.81 3.22
C ILE A 98 18.85 -17.65 2.27
N GLU A 99 18.20 -18.14 1.23
CA GLU A 99 18.84 -18.64 0.03
C GLU A 99 18.78 -17.55 -1.04
N THR A 100 19.86 -17.35 -1.79
CA THR A 100 19.90 -16.30 -2.82
C THR A 100 20.16 -16.88 -4.19
N TYR A 101 19.54 -16.29 -5.20
CA TYR A 101 19.68 -16.70 -6.61
C TYR A 101 20.17 -15.54 -7.46
N ARG A 102 21.02 -15.89 -8.44
CA ARG A 102 21.55 -14.97 -9.46
C ARG A 102 20.71 -15.02 -10.73
N HIS A 103 20.96 -14.07 -11.60
CA HIS A 103 20.37 -14.04 -12.93
C HIS A 103 20.58 -15.33 -13.70
N GLY A 104 19.50 -15.91 -14.24
CA GLY A 104 19.52 -17.14 -15.00
C GLY A 104 19.60 -18.43 -14.16
N GLU A 105 19.61 -18.34 -12.82
CA GLU A 105 19.50 -19.52 -11.97
C GLU A 105 18.04 -19.98 -11.83
N HIS A 106 17.84 -21.27 -11.57
CA HIS A 106 16.53 -21.92 -11.61
C HIS A 106 16.14 -22.56 -10.28
N ILE A 107 14.86 -22.49 -9.96
CA ILE A 107 14.20 -23.25 -8.89
C ILE A 107 13.28 -24.26 -9.56
N SER A 108 13.61 -25.55 -9.47
CA SER A 108 12.77 -26.61 -10.01
C SER A 108 11.76 -27.09 -8.97
N LEU A 109 10.50 -27.15 -9.37
CA LEU A 109 9.43 -27.80 -8.60
C LEU A 109 9.10 -29.21 -9.14
N GLY A 110 9.85 -29.68 -10.12
CA GLY A 110 9.59 -30.93 -10.82
C GLY A 110 9.26 -30.67 -12.29
N ALA A 111 7.99 -30.75 -12.67
CA ALA A 111 7.53 -30.38 -14.02
C ALA A 111 7.29 -28.88 -14.20
N VAL A 112 7.41 -28.08 -13.17
CA VAL A 112 7.35 -26.60 -13.22
C VAL A 112 8.71 -26.04 -12.87
N ASP A 113 9.18 -25.08 -13.65
CA ASP A 113 10.48 -24.43 -13.50
C ASP A 113 10.34 -22.93 -13.31
N LEU A 114 11.13 -22.35 -12.40
CA LEU A 114 11.17 -20.93 -12.08
C LEU A 114 12.57 -20.39 -12.35
N GLU A 115 12.72 -19.50 -13.34
CA GLU A 115 13.98 -18.83 -13.64
C GLU A 115 14.01 -17.46 -12.96
N ILE A 116 15.11 -17.15 -12.28
CA ILE A 116 15.31 -15.86 -11.60
C ILE A 116 16.00 -14.87 -12.56
N LEU A 117 15.37 -13.74 -12.76
CA LEU A 117 15.99 -12.61 -13.45
C LEU A 117 16.31 -11.52 -12.42
N GLU A 118 17.60 -11.14 -12.28
CA GLU A 118 17.94 -9.94 -11.51
C GLU A 118 17.44 -8.72 -12.28
N THR A 119 16.52 -7.96 -11.70
CA THR A 119 15.87 -6.79 -12.31
C THR A 119 15.97 -5.56 -11.41
N PRO A 120 17.21 -5.11 -11.06
CA PRO A 120 17.40 -3.92 -10.24
C PRO A 120 16.81 -2.68 -10.91
N GLY A 121 16.34 -1.74 -10.06
CA GLY A 121 15.79 -0.48 -10.54
C GLY A 121 14.84 0.16 -9.55
N HIS A 122 13.76 -0.53 -9.17
CA HIS A 122 12.93 -0.11 -8.04
C HIS A 122 13.74 -0.21 -6.73
N THR A 123 14.38 -1.37 -6.52
CA THR A 123 15.41 -1.56 -5.49
C THR A 123 16.64 -2.23 -6.10
N PRO A 124 17.82 -2.15 -5.43
CA PRO A 124 19.05 -2.77 -5.94
C PRO A 124 18.99 -4.31 -6.03
N GLU A 125 18.21 -4.95 -5.16
CA GLU A 125 18.09 -6.41 -5.07
C GLU A 125 16.88 -6.98 -5.79
N SER A 126 16.10 -6.16 -6.49
CA SER A 126 14.88 -6.58 -7.20
C SER A 126 15.15 -7.73 -8.16
N ILE A 127 14.24 -8.71 -8.14
CA ILE A 127 14.20 -9.84 -9.08
C ILE A 127 12.82 -9.94 -9.72
N SER A 128 12.79 -10.59 -10.89
CA SER A 128 11.56 -11.09 -11.51
C SER A 128 11.65 -12.61 -11.64
N VAL A 129 10.52 -13.31 -11.58
CA VAL A 129 10.46 -14.76 -11.60
C VAL A 129 9.70 -15.22 -12.86
N VAL A 130 10.40 -15.86 -13.79
CA VAL A 130 9.78 -16.44 -14.99
C VAL A 130 9.28 -17.84 -14.65
N VAL A 131 8.00 -18.09 -14.89
CA VAL A 131 7.32 -19.36 -14.60
C VAL A 131 7.14 -20.14 -15.89
N ARG A 132 7.59 -21.40 -15.91
CA ARG A 132 7.44 -22.34 -17.05
C ARG A 132 6.69 -23.60 -16.61
N ASP A 133 5.66 -23.97 -17.38
CA ASP A 133 5.04 -25.31 -17.25
C ASP A 133 5.79 -26.29 -18.14
N GLY A 134 6.90 -26.83 -17.62
CA GLY A 134 7.82 -27.69 -18.36
C GLY A 134 9.27 -27.49 -17.94
N SER A 135 10.20 -27.89 -18.80
CA SER A 135 11.66 -27.77 -18.59
C SER A 135 12.10 -26.28 -18.60
N PRO A 136 13.36 -25.99 -18.16
CA PRO A 136 13.95 -24.65 -18.25
C PRO A 136 13.95 -24.03 -19.65
N THR A 137 13.80 -24.83 -20.70
CA THR A 137 13.74 -24.39 -22.10
C THR A 137 12.33 -24.30 -22.66
N ALA A 138 11.28 -24.61 -21.86
CA ALA A 138 9.90 -24.44 -22.28
C ALA A 138 9.55 -22.94 -22.44
N GLU A 139 8.55 -22.65 -23.27
CA GLU A 139 8.05 -21.29 -23.41
C GLU A 139 7.55 -20.74 -22.05
N PRO A 140 7.89 -19.48 -21.70
CA PRO A 140 7.42 -18.88 -20.47
C PRO A 140 5.89 -18.78 -20.44
N HIS A 141 5.29 -19.34 -19.38
CA HIS A 141 3.86 -19.16 -19.10
C HIS A 141 3.56 -17.74 -18.58
N ALA A 142 4.41 -17.28 -17.65
CA ALA A 142 4.25 -16.01 -16.98
C ALA A 142 5.60 -15.46 -16.49
N VAL A 143 5.63 -14.17 -16.17
CA VAL A 143 6.69 -13.54 -15.40
C VAL A 143 6.05 -12.75 -14.25
N LEU A 144 6.50 -13.02 -13.02
CA LEU A 144 6.17 -12.24 -11.82
C LEU A 144 7.21 -11.13 -11.74
N THR A 145 6.80 -9.91 -12.00
CA THR A 145 7.74 -8.79 -12.23
C THR A 145 8.07 -8.00 -10.96
N GLY A 146 7.47 -8.36 -9.82
CA GLY A 146 7.59 -7.52 -8.63
C GLY A 146 7.22 -6.07 -8.96
N ASP A 147 8.05 -5.16 -8.50
CA ASP A 147 7.93 -3.72 -8.77
C ASP A 147 8.86 -3.24 -9.90
N THR A 148 9.32 -4.14 -10.78
CA THR A 148 10.12 -3.74 -11.95
C THR A 148 9.23 -3.25 -13.08
N LEU A 149 8.18 -3.99 -13.43
CA LEU A 149 7.24 -3.67 -14.50
C LEU A 149 5.81 -3.83 -13.99
N PHE A 150 5.05 -2.74 -14.04
CA PHE A 150 3.60 -2.73 -13.80
C PHE A 150 2.81 -2.71 -15.11
N ILE A 151 1.49 -2.84 -15.02
CA ILE A 151 0.62 -2.67 -16.18
C ILE A 151 0.42 -1.19 -16.42
N GLY A 152 1.00 -0.70 -17.54
CA GLY A 152 0.98 0.70 -17.94
C GLY A 152 2.02 1.60 -17.25
N ASP A 153 2.82 1.08 -16.31
CA ASP A 153 3.81 1.85 -15.54
C ASP A 153 5.03 1.00 -15.18
N VAL A 154 5.97 1.57 -14.44
CA VAL A 154 7.15 0.90 -13.85
C VAL A 154 7.35 1.35 -12.41
N GLY A 155 8.06 0.55 -11.62
CA GLY A 155 8.39 0.91 -10.24
C GLY A 155 9.23 2.17 -10.14
N ARG A 156 8.90 3.01 -9.15
CA ARG A 156 9.63 4.26 -8.91
C ARG A 156 11.04 4.00 -8.36
N PRO A 157 12.08 4.67 -8.89
CA PRO A 157 13.47 4.41 -8.47
C PRO A 157 13.94 5.27 -7.29
N ASP A 158 13.09 6.16 -6.74
CA ASP A 158 13.50 7.22 -5.81
C ASP A 158 13.26 6.92 -4.33
N LEU A 159 12.58 5.82 -3.97
CA LEU A 159 12.23 5.51 -2.58
C LEU A 159 13.43 5.41 -1.63
N LEU A 160 14.58 4.97 -2.13
CA LEU A 160 15.80 4.82 -1.35
C LEU A 160 16.71 6.06 -1.39
N ALA A 161 16.30 7.15 -2.03
CA ALA A 161 17.11 8.39 -2.09
C ALA A 161 17.40 8.97 -0.70
N THR A 162 16.47 8.83 0.23
CA THR A 162 16.62 9.30 1.62
C THR A 162 17.68 8.52 2.41
N VAL A 163 18.07 7.34 1.95
CA VAL A 163 19.13 6.50 2.55
C VAL A 163 20.39 6.44 1.69
N GLY A 164 20.54 7.38 0.75
CA GLY A 164 21.77 7.60 0.00
C GLY A 164 21.91 6.76 -1.28
N VAL A 165 20.87 6.08 -1.74
CA VAL A 165 20.87 5.40 -3.04
C VAL A 165 20.38 6.36 -4.12
N SER A 166 21.19 6.57 -5.16
CA SER A 166 20.85 7.51 -6.24
C SER A 166 19.66 7.05 -7.07
N ALA A 167 18.62 7.87 -7.14
CA ALA A 167 17.45 7.64 -8.00
C ALA A 167 17.86 7.55 -9.49
N ASP A 168 18.82 8.36 -9.94
CA ASP A 168 19.37 8.29 -11.30
C ASP A 168 19.99 6.92 -11.58
N SER A 169 20.83 6.43 -10.66
CA SER A 169 21.49 5.11 -10.85
C SER A 169 20.48 3.96 -10.88
N LEU A 170 19.44 4.01 -10.04
CA LEU A 170 18.37 3.02 -10.04
C LEU A 170 17.50 3.12 -11.30
N ALA A 171 17.18 4.32 -11.77
CA ALA A 171 16.45 4.50 -13.03
C ALA A 171 17.23 3.92 -14.24
N ARG A 172 18.56 4.10 -14.30
CA ARG A 172 19.39 3.48 -15.34
C ARG A 172 19.42 1.97 -15.24
N ALA A 173 19.50 1.42 -14.03
CA ALA A 173 19.41 -0.02 -13.81
C ALA A 173 18.02 -0.57 -14.20
N LEU A 174 16.94 0.18 -13.92
CA LEU A 174 15.58 -0.16 -14.33
C LEU A 174 15.47 -0.22 -15.87
N TYR A 175 16.04 0.76 -16.58
CA TYR A 175 16.10 0.76 -18.04
C TYR A 175 16.74 -0.51 -18.59
N ASP A 176 17.91 -0.91 -18.05
CA ASP A 176 18.58 -2.15 -18.43
C ASP A 176 17.72 -3.39 -18.13
N SER A 177 17.13 -3.46 -16.96
CA SER A 177 16.26 -4.55 -16.52
C SER A 177 15.04 -4.74 -17.43
N LEU A 178 14.42 -3.63 -17.86
CA LEU A 178 13.28 -3.64 -18.78
C LEU A 178 13.72 -4.07 -20.19
N HIS A 179 14.70 -3.37 -20.79
CA HIS A 179 15.03 -3.52 -22.20
C HIS A 179 15.90 -4.75 -22.51
N ASN A 180 16.81 -5.13 -21.61
CA ASN A 180 17.78 -6.20 -21.84
C ASN A 180 17.38 -7.54 -21.20
N LYS A 181 16.35 -7.56 -20.32
CA LYS A 181 15.89 -8.79 -19.67
C LYS A 181 14.40 -9.03 -19.91
N LEU A 182 13.49 -8.22 -19.37
CA LEU A 182 12.05 -8.48 -19.46
C LEU A 182 11.53 -8.44 -20.91
N LEU A 183 11.94 -7.44 -21.70
CA LEU A 183 11.54 -7.33 -23.11
C LEU A 183 12.21 -8.36 -24.04
N LYS A 184 13.09 -9.25 -23.53
CA LYS A 184 13.59 -10.41 -24.28
C LYS A 184 12.65 -11.61 -24.19
N LEU A 185 11.71 -11.60 -23.25
CA LEU A 185 10.68 -12.64 -23.15
C LEU A 185 9.72 -12.56 -24.35
N PRO A 186 9.14 -13.69 -24.77
CA PRO A 186 8.14 -13.74 -25.84
C PRO A 186 6.95 -12.83 -25.54
N ASP A 187 6.38 -12.22 -26.57
CA ASP A 187 5.23 -11.32 -26.45
C ASP A 187 4.00 -11.95 -25.80
N ALA A 188 3.84 -13.26 -25.88
CA ALA A 188 2.74 -14.01 -25.27
C ALA A 188 2.93 -14.26 -23.75
N THR A 189 4.13 -14.04 -23.21
CA THR A 189 4.40 -14.20 -21.78
C THR A 189 3.51 -13.29 -20.95
N LYS A 190 2.72 -13.85 -20.04
CA LYS A 190 1.85 -13.08 -19.14
C LYS A 190 2.69 -12.30 -18.13
N VAL A 191 2.32 -11.06 -17.87
CA VAL A 191 2.93 -10.18 -16.89
C VAL A 191 2.04 -10.11 -15.65
N TYR A 192 2.60 -10.44 -14.51
CA TYR A 192 1.95 -10.41 -13.20
C TYR A 192 2.79 -9.56 -12.24
N PRO A 193 2.45 -8.27 -12.05
CA PRO A 193 3.18 -7.37 -11.16
C PRO A 193 2.80 -7.56 -9.69
N ALA A 194 3.64 -7.05 -8.77
CA ALA A 194 3.30 -7.04 -7.35
C ALA A 194 2.23 -5.99 -7.00
N HIS A 195 2.00 -4.98 -7.84
CA HIS A 195 1.01 -3.93 -7.56
C HIS A 195 0.13 -3.57 -8.76
N GLY A 196 -1.08 -3.07 -8.43
CA GLY A 196 -2.05 -2.48 -9.35
C GLY A 196 -2.44 -1.06 -8.95
N ALA A 197 -3.54 -0.56 -9.53
CA ALA A 197 -4.02 0.81 -9.33
C ALA A 197 -4.18 1.17 -7.86
N GLY A 198 -3.62 2.32 -7.49
CA GLY A 198 -3.68 2.87 -6.15
C GLY A 198 -2.41 2.70 -5.33
N SER A 199 -1.47 1.80 -5.70
CA SER A 199 -0.19 1.69 -4.99
C SER A 199 0.65 2.95 -5.13
N SER A 200 1.37 3.29 -4.05
CA SER A 200 2.34 4.39 -4.03
C SER A 200 3.72 4.00 -4.61
N CYS A 201 3.88 2.75 -5.08
CA CYS A 201 5.10 2.26 -5.72
C CYS A 201 5.22 2.65 -7.20
N GLY A 202 4.15 3.19 -7.80
CA GLY A 202 4.14 3.74 -9.17
C GLY A 202 3.22 4.96 -9.27
N ARG A 203 3.06 5.50 -10.47
CA ARG A 203 2.37 6.78 -10.70
C ARG A 203 0.98 6.62 -11.30
N ASN A 204 0.85 5.75 -12.31
CA ASN A 204 -0.37 5.58 -13.11
C ASN A 204 -0.67 4.09 -13.38
N LEU A 205 -0.72 3.27 -12.33
CA LEU A 205 -0.96 1.84 -12.49
C LEU A 205 -2.39 1.57 -12.98
N SER A 206 -2.52 0.58 -13.86
CA SER A 206 -3.82 0.10 -14.35
C SER A 206 -4.61 -0.63 -13.27
N THR A 207 -5.93 -0.67 -13.41
CA THR A 207 -6.82 -1.53 -12.61
C THR A 207 -6.75 -3.01 -13.02
N GLU A 208 -6.15 -3.32 -14.16
CA GLU A 208 -5.90 -4.68 -14.59
C GLU A 208 -4.81 -5.31 -13.73
N THR A 209 -4.94 -6.61 -13.43
CA THR A 209 -3.99 -7.36 -12.60
C THR A 209 -3.12 -8.33 -13.38
N VAL A 210 -3.36 -8.43 -14.70
CA VAL A 210 -2.59 -9.26 -15.64
C VAL A 210 -2.53 -8.60 -17.01
N SER A 211 -1.38 -8.75 -17.69
CA SER A 211 -1.17 -8.30 -19.07
C SER A 211 -0.24 -9.27 -19.80
N THR A 212 0.40 -8.85 -20.88
CA THR A 212 1.45 -9.59 -21.58
C THR A 212 2.64 -8.70 -21.91
N ILE A 213 3.81 -9.28 -22.13
CA ILE A 213 5.01 -8.54 -22.56
C ILE A 213 4.71 -7.75 -23.85
N GLY A 214 4.03 -8.37 -24.81
CA GLY A 214 3.67 -7.72 -26.07
C GLY A 214 2.72 -6.53 -25.88
N GLU A 215 1.75 -6.62 -24.96
CA GLU A 215 0.86 -5.50 -24.65
C GLU A 215 1.62 -4.37 -23.97
N GLN A 216 2.44 -4.69 -22.97
CA GLN A 216 3.24 -3.67 -22.29
C GLN A 216 4.23 -2.98 -23.24
N ARG A 217 4.82 -3.71 -24.19
CA ARG A 217 5.67 -3.11 -25.25
C ARG A 217 4.93 -2.06 -26.08
N ARG A 218 3.62 -2.23 -26.30
CA ARG A 218 2.79 -1.32 -27.12
C ARG A 218 2.23 -0.14 -26.33
N SER A 219 1.81 -0.36 -25.09
CA SER A 219 0.99 0.60 -24.33
C SER A 219 1.68 1.27 -23.16
N ASN A 220 2.76 0.69 -22.63
CA ASN A 220 3.45 1.24 -21.48
C ASN A 220 4.37 2.39 -21.87
N TYR A 221 4.16 3.58 -21.30
CA TYR A 221 4.93 4.78 -21.62
C TYR A 221 6.44 4.61 -21.39
N ALA A 222 6.82 3.88 -20.34
CA ALA A 222 8.22 3.65 -19.97
C ALA A 222 8.94 2.70 -20.95
N LEU A 223 8.18 1.93 -21.76
CA LEU A 223 8.72 1.02 -22.78
C LEU A 223 8.66 1.62 -24.19
N ALA A 224 8.16 2.85 -24.34
CA ALA A 224 8.17 3.57 -25.60
C ALA A 224 9.61 3.80 -26.09
N PRO A 225 9.87 3.88 -27.40
CA PRO A 225 11.19 4.18 -27.93
C PRO A 225 11.71 5.52 -27.41
N MET A 226 12.66 5.49 -26.49
CA MET A 226 13.30 6.67 -25.93
C MET A 226 14.75 6.34 -25.49
N GLY A 227 15.59 7.39 -25.45
CA GLY A 227 16.94 7.25 -24.90
C GLY A 227 16.95 7.16 -23.38
N ILE A 228 18.02 6.63 -22.80
CA ILE A 228 18.15 6.41 -21.37
C ILE A 228 17.96 7.71 -20.55
N GLU A 229 18.41 8.85 -21.03
CA GLU A 229 18.25 10.14 -20.33
C GLU A 229 16.78 10.57 -20.27
N GLN A 230 16.03 10.39 -21.36
CA GLN A 230 14.59 10.66 -21.39
C GLN A 230 13.81 9.70 -20.49
N PHE A 231 14.24 8.44 -20.43
CA PHE A 231 13.66 7.46 -19.52
C PHE A 231 13.87 7.85 -18.05
N VAL A 232 15.12 8.20 -17.68
CA VAL A 232 15.45 8.65 -16.32
C VAL A 232 14.56 9.83 -15.92
N GLU A 233 14.44 10.84 -16.78
CA GLU A 233 13.56 11.98 -16.54
C GLU A 233 12.11 11.55 -16.37
N ALA A 234 11.59 10.71 -17.26
CA ALA A 234 10.19 10.28 -17.25
C ALA A 234 9.82 9.50 -15.99
N VAL A 235 10.71 8.66 -15.43
CA VAL A 235 10.41 7.83 -14.25
C VAL A 235 10.75 8.48 -12.91
N THR A 236 11.54 9.56 -12.91
CA THR A 236 11.91 10.26 -11.66
C THR A 236 11.06 11.48 -11.37
N GLN A 237 10.45 12.11 -12.39
CA GLN A 237 9.62 13.30 -12.21
C GLN A 237 8.20 12.97 -11.75
N GLY A 238 7.59 13.90 -10.98
CA GLY A 238 6.18 13.83 -10.58
C GLY A 238 5.84 12.73 -9.57
N GLN A 239 6.83 12.15 -8.90
CA GLN A 239 6.59 11.14 -7.87
C GLN A 239 5.94 11.76 -6.62
N SER A 240 4.98 11.04 -6.04
CA SER A 240 4.33 11.42 -4.78
C SER A 240 5.31 11.32 -3.61
N VAL A 241 5.02 12.06 -2.52
CA VAL A 241 5.77 11.90 -1.27
C VAL A 241 5.56 10.48 -0.75
N ALA A 242 6.66 9.79 -0.43
CA ALA A 242 6.59 8.45 0.15
C ALA A 242 5.88 8.50 1.53
N PRO A 243 4.96 7.56 1.82
CA PRO A 243 4.33 7.45 3.13
C PRO A 243 5.34 7.31 4.28
N LEU A 244 4.94 7.74 5.48
CA LEU A 244 5.83 7.75 6.65
C LEU A 244 6.36 6.35 7.01
N TYR A 245 5.55 5.32 6.79
CA TYR A 245 5.87 3.96 7.20
C TYR A 245 6.76 3.19 6.20
N PHE A 246 7.00 3.71 4.98
CA PHE A 246 7.75 2.97 3.96
C PHE A 246 9.16 2.57 4.40
N LEU A 247 9.94 3.52 4.92
CA LEU A 247 11.29 3.20 5.40
C LEU A 247 11.26 2.22 6.58
N PHE A 248 10.26 2.33 7.44
CA PHE A 248 10.04 1.42 8.56
C PHE A 248 9.74 0.00 8.06
N ALA A 249 8.77 -0.17 7.14
CA ALA A 249 8.41 -1.47 6.60
C ALA A 249 9.59 -2.13 5.84
N ALA A 250 10.29 -1.36 4.99
CA ALA A 250 11.49 -1.84 4.29
C ALA A 250 12.62 -2.27 5.25
N THR A 251 12.71 -1.66 6.43
CA THR A 251 13.65 -2.08 7.48
C THR A 251 13.16 -3.35 8.16
N LYS A 252 11.90 -3.39 8.56
CA LYS A 252 11.29 -4.55 9.25
C LYS A 252 11.24 -5.82 8.40
N ASN A 253 11.13 -5.69 7.08
CA ASN A 253 11.22 -6.83 6.15
C ASN A 253 12.61 -7.46 6.07
N ARG A 254 13.63 -6.83 6.66
CA ARG A 254 15.02 -7.34 6.73
C ARG A 254 15.41 -7.84 8.12
N GLU A 255 14.60 -7.58 9.13
CA GLU A 255 14.87 -7.90 10.52
C GLU A 255 14.09 -9.15 10.97
N VAL A 256 14.66 -9.89 11.93
CA VAL A 256 13.87 -10.85 12.72
C VAL A 256 12.87 -10.06 13.55
N ARG A 257 11.61 -10.47 13.52
CA ARG A 257 10.51 -9.80 14.23
C ARG A 257 9.54 -10.79 14.83
N GLU A 258 8.68 -10.33 15.70
CA GLU A 258 7.55 -11.11 16.18
C GLU A 258 6.64 -11.50 15.03
N LEU A 259 6.17 -12.74 15.05
CA LEU A 259 5.26 -13.27 14.05
C LEU A 259 3.83 -12.79 14.35
N PHE A 260 3.11 -12.48 13.32
CA PHE A 260 1.69 -12.12 13.43
C PHE A 260 0.85 -13.40 13.56
N ASP A 261 0.04 -13.48 14.62
CA ASP A 261 -0.98 -14.50 14.78
C ASP A 261 -2.36 -13.90 14.44
N GLU A 262 -2.85 -14.22 13.25
CA GLU A 262 -4.16 -13.76 12.78
C GLU A 262 -5.34 -14.37 13.56
N SER A 263 -5.11 -15.48 14.28
CA SER A 263 -6.12 -16.15 15.11
C SER A 263 -6.25 -15.56 16.52
N GLU A 264 -5.29 -14.72 16.93
CA GLU A 264 -5.29 -14.11 18.26
C GLU A 264 -6.46 -13.12 18.41
N ALA A 265 -7.29 -13.36 19.43
CA ALA A 265 -8.47 -12.53 19.69
C ALA A 265 -8.10 -11.07 20.02
N VAL A 266 -8.92 -10.14 19.52
CA VAL A 266 -8.74 -8.71 19.83
C VAL A 266 -9.10 -8.42 21.28
N VAL A 267 -8.20 -7.79 22.02
CA VAL A 267 -8.45 -7.33 23.39
C VAL A 267 -9.52 -6.25 23.38
N LYS A 268 -10.59 -6.44 24.18
CA LYS A 268 -11.64 -5.43 24.34
C LYS A 268 -11.29 -4.51 25.50
N LEU A 269 -11.19 -3.22 25.23
CA LEU A 269 -10.86 -2.18 26.20
C LEU A 269 -12.10 -1.44 26.68
N SER A 270 -12.18 -1.15 27.98
CA SER A 270 -13.15 -0.18 28.49
C SER A 270 -12.79 1.22 28.02
N ILE A 271 -13.73 2.16 28.12
CA ILE A 271 -13.45 3.57 27.77
C ILE A 271 -12.36 4.17 28.68
N GLU A 272 -12.33 3.79 29.96
CA GLU A 272 -11.30 4.26 30.90
C GLU A 272 -9.90 3.76 30.50
N GLN A 273 -9.79 2.50 30.04
CA GLN A 273 -8.55 1.93 29.52
C GLN A 273 -8.13 2.62 28.23
N ALA A 274 -9.05 2.85 27.31
CA ALA A 274 -8.76 3.55 26.04
C ALA A 274 -8.28 4.99 26.29
N LEU A 275 -8.94 5.73 27.19
CA LEU A 275 -8.54 7.09 27.55
C LEU A 275 -7.23 7.12 28.36
N ALA A 276 -6.93 6.10 29.17
CA ALA A 276 -5.65 5.96 29.83
C ALA A 276 -4.54 5.76 28.80
N ALA A 277 -4.72 4.81 27.87
CA ALA A 277 -3.79 4.60 26.77
C ALA A 277 -3.56 5.87 25.94
N GLN A 278 -4.62 6.64 25.64
CA GLN A 278 -4.50 7.91 24.92
C GLN A 278 -3.65 8.93 25.67
N ARG A 279 -3.84 9.04 27.00
CA ARG A 279 -2.99 9.93 27.84
C ARG A 279 -1.52 9.50 27.87
N ASP A 280 -1.29 8.19 27.74
CA ASP A 280 0.05 7.59 27.68
C ASP A 280 0.66 7.58 26.26
N GLY A 281 0.00 8.27 25.32
CA GLY A 281 0.52 8.49 23.95
C GLY A 281 -0.03 7.57 22.87
N ALA A 282 -1.01 6.72 23.20
CA ALA A 282 -1.70 5.94 22.17
C ALA A 282 -2.61 6.82 21.31
N VAL A 283 -2.72 6.48 20.03
CA VAL A 283 -3.66 7.11 19.12
C VAL A 283 -4.95 6.29 19.05
N LEU A 284 -6.07 6.96 19.17
CA LEU A 284 -7.38 6.36 18.93
C LEU A 284 -7.68 6.46 17.44
N ILE A 285 -7.72 5.33 16.74
CA ILE A 285 -8.12 5.25 15.32
C ILE A 285 -9.58 4.84 15.25
N ASP A 286 -10.42 5.72 14.71
CA ASP A 286 -11.83 5.41 14.44
C ASP A 286 -11.97 4.93 12.99
N SER A 287 -12.23 3.64 12.84
CA SER A 287 -12.35 2.98 11.54
C SER A 287 -13.78 2.96 10.96
N ARG A 288 -14.73 3.62 11.64
CA ARG A 288 -16.08 3.81 11.10
C ARG A 288 -16.06 4.76 9.89
N ASP A 289 -17.12 4.75 9.12
CA ASP A 289 -17.23 5.67 7.98
C ASP A 289 -17.21 7.15 8.43
N ASP A 290 -16.86 8.02 7.50
CA ASP A 290 -16.68 9.46 7.73
C ASP A 290 -17.95 10.18 8.16
N ARG A 291 -19.15 9.68 7.78
CA ARG A 291 -20.44 10.22 8.21
C ARG A 291 -20.73 9.86 9.66
N SER A 292 -20.56 8.59 10.02
CA SER A 292 -20.72 8.11 11.40
C SER A 292 -19.76 8.83 12.35
N PHE A 293 -18.51 9.01 11.94
CA PHE A 293 -17.51 9.75 12.68
C PHE A 293 -17.93 11.22 12.87
N ALA A 294 -18.37 11.88 11.82
CA ALA A 294 -18.76 13.31 11.88
C ALA A 294 -19.96 13.54 12.81
N LEU A 295 -20.92 12.61 12.86
CA LEU A 295 -22.08 12.70 13.76
C LEU A 295 -21.69 12.55 15.23
N GLY A 296 -20.66 11.78 15.55
CA GLY A 296 -20.16 11.61 16.91
C GLY A 296 -18.99 10.62 16.98
N HIS A 297 -17.89 11.06 17.62
CA HIS A 297 -16.70 10.24 17.83
C HIS A 297 -16.08 10.53 19.20
N ILE A 298 -15.25 9.62 19.70
CA ILE A 298 -14.48 9.87 20.94
C ILE A 298 -13.47 10.99 20.65
N ARG A 299 -13.48 12.00 21.51
CA ARG A 299 -12.64 13.20 21.38
C ARG A 299 -11.17 12.86 21.19
N GLY A 300 -10.54 13.45 20.16
CA GLY A 300 -9.13 13.25 19.82
C GLY A 300 -8.85 11.97 19.02
N SER A 301 -9.87 11.21 18.61
CA SER A 301 -9.67 10.13 17.65
C SER A 301 -9.44 10.66 16.22
N ILE A 302 -8.69 9.89 15.44
CA ILE A 302 -8.44 10.13 14.02
C ILE A 302 -9.31 9.18 13.22
N ASN A 303 -10.08 9.70 12.26
CA ASN A 303 -10.91 8.89 11.41
C ASN A 303 -10.13 8.36 10.21
N VAL A 304 -10.09 7.05 10.06
CA VAL A 304 -9.65 6.38 8.84
C VAL A 304 -10.61 5.22 8.58
N GLY A 305 -11.53 5.40 7.64
CA GLY A 305 -12.58 4.40 7.36
C GLY A 305 -12.02 3.06 6.89
N LEU A 306 -12.54 1.96 7.45
CA LEU A 306 -12.07 0.60 7.14
C LEU A 306 -12.38 0.17 5.69
N SER A 307 -13.42 0.71 5.07
CA SER A 307 -13.88 0.31 3.74
C SER A 307 -12.96 0.71 2.58
N GLY A 308 -11.89 1.48 2.85
CA GLY A 308 -10.96 1.96 1.84
C GLY A 308 -9.55 1.40 2.01
N ARG A 309 -8.58 2.21 1.67
CA ARG A 309 -7.14 1.98 1.86
C ARG A 309 -6.72 2.24 3.31
N PHE A 310 -7.43 1.65 4.26
CA PHE A 310 -7.32 1.91 5.70
C PHE A 310 -5.88 1.86 6.20
N ALA A 311 -5.19 0.73 5.99
CA ALA A 311 -3.84 0.52 6.51
C ALA A 311 -2.86 1.58 5.97
N GLU A 312 -2.89 1.82 4.68
CA GLU A 312 -2.02 2.78 4.01
C GLU A 312 -2.24 4.21 4.52
N PHE A 313 -3.51 4.64 4.64
CA PHE A 313 -3.79 5.98 5.16
C PHE A 313 -3.49 6.11 6.66
N VAL A 314 -3.63 5.05 7.46
CA VAL A 314 -3.10 5.07 8.83
C VAL A 314 -1.58 5.26 8.80
N GLY A 315 -0.87 4.55 7.92
CA GLY A 315 0.57 4.70 7.73
C GLY A 315 1.01 6.07 7.20
N GLU A 316 0.13 6.82 6.50
CA GLU A 316 0.40 8.18 6.04
C GLU A 316 0.30 9.23 7.17
N VAL A 317 -0.55 9.00 8.16
CA VAL A 317 -0.89 9.99 9.19
C VAL A 317 -0.40 9.66 10.59
N MET A 318 0.29 8.54 10.76
CA MET A 318 0.85 8.09 12.04
C MET A 318 2.33 7.74 11.93
N GLN A 319 3.05 7.98 13.02
CA GLN A 319 4.43 7.47 13.14
C GLN A 319 4.41 5.95 13.39
N PRO A 320 5.25 5.17 12.70
CA PRO A 320 5.42 3.75 13.00
C PRO A 320 5.80 3.52 14.46
N GLY A 321 5.29 2.44 15.07
CA GLY A 321 5.54 2.11 16.48
C GLY A 321 4.65 2.84 17.49
N THR A 322 3.81 3.79 17.06
CA THR A 322 2.83 4.43 17.93
C THR A 322 1.81 3.40 18.44
N PRO A 323 1.51 3.37 19.76
CA PRO A 323 0.45 2.50 20.30
C PRO A 323 -0.92 2.88 19.72
N ILE A 324 -1.73 1.87 19.37
CA ILE A 324 -3.05 2.07 18.73
C ILE A 324 -4.15 1.45 19.57
N VAL A 325 -5.21 2.20 19.79
CA VAL A 325 -6.52 1.72 20.20
C VAL A 325 -7.50 1.91 19.04
N LEU A 326 -8.16 0.84 18.64
CA LEU A 326 -9.12 0.88 17.54
C LEU A 326 -10.53 1.17 18.07
N ILE A 327 -11.26 2.03 17.37
CA ILE A 327 -12.69 2.23 17.47
C ILE A 327 -13.30 1.76 16.16
N SER A 328 -14.19 0.77 16.20
CA SER A 328 -14.69 0.09 15.02
C SER A 328 -16.18 -0.20 15.14
N GLU A 329 -16.85 -0.40 14.03
CA GLU A 329 -18.16 -1.05 14.04
C GLU A 329 -18.00 -2.46 14.64
N PRO A 330 -19.01 -2.95 15.41
CA PRO A 330 -18.95 -4.28 16.01
C PRO A 330 -18.72 -5.38 14.97
N GLY A 331 -17.74 -6.25 15.24
CA GLY A 331 -17.39 -7.38 14.39
C GLY A 331 -16.26 -7.11 13.38
N PHE A 332 -15.81 -5.86 13.24
CA PHE A 332 -14.71 -5.50 12.31
C PHE A 332 -13.36 -5.28 12.99
N GLU A 333 -13.27 -5.52 14.29
CA GLU A 333 -12.06 -5.25 15.08
C GLU A 333 -10.88 -6.13 14.67
N ALA A 334 -11.13 -7.41 14.37
CA ALA A 334 -10.12 -8.35 13.91
C ALA A 334 -9.60 -7.95 12.52
N GLU A 335 -10.49 -7.54 11.61
CA GLU A 335 -10.08 -7.03 10.29
C GLU A 335 -9.22 -5.78 10.43
N GLY A 336 -9.57 -4.84 11.29
CA GLY A 336 -8.76 -3.66 11.57
C GLY A 336 -7.37 -4.01 12.11
N LYS A 337 -7.27 -4.93 13.08
CA LYS A 337 -6.00 -5.47 13.60
C LYS A 337 -5.14 -6.05 12.47
N THR A 338 -5.72 -6.93 11.65
CA THR A 338 -5.01 -7.57 10.55
C THR A 338 -4.50 -6.57 9.52
N ARG A 339 -5.33 -5.59 9.15
CA ARG A 339 -4.90 -4.56 8.18
C ARG A 339 -3.77 -3.68 8.73
N LEU A 340 -3.77 -3.34 10.02
CA LEU A 340 -2.67 -2.63 10.67
C LEU A 340 -1.38 -3.48 10.70
N ALA A 341 -1.51 -4.75 11.02
CA ALA A 341 -0.39 -5.68 11.04
C ALA A 341 0.27 -5.82 9.65
N ARG A 342 -0.49 -5.75 8.55
CA ARG A 342 0.04 -5.81 7.17
C ARG A 342 1.03 -4.69 6.84
N ILE A 343 0.98 -3.56 7.55
CA ILE A 343 1.95 -2.47 7.40
C ILE A 343 2.92 -2.36 8.58
N GLY A 344 2.95 -3.38 9.46
CA GLY A 344 3.86 -3.46 10.60
C GLY A 344 3.46 -2.59 11.81
N PHE A 345 2.20 -2.18 11.91
CA PHE A 345 1.68 -1.44 13.07
C PHE A 345 1.22 -2.44 14.15
N ASP A 346 2.20 -3.13 14.75
CA ASP A 346 1.99 -4.23 15.68
C ASP A 346 1.74 -3.77 17.14
N ASN A 347 1.98 -2.49 17.45
CA ASN A 347 1.70 -1.93 18.77
C ASN A 347 0.20 -1.65 18.95
N PHE A 348 -0.59 -2.70 18.72
CA PHE A 348 -2.04 -2.69 18.78
C PHE A 348 -2.51 -3.10 20.19
N LEU A 349 -3.02 -2.15 20.97
CA LEU A 349 -3.39 -2.37 22.37
C LEU A 349 -4.74 -3.06 22.53
N GLY A 350 -5.62 -2.94 21.53
CA GLY A 350 -6.96 -3.50 21.53
C GLY A 350 -7.99 -2.60 20.88
N ALA A 351 -9.27 -2.95 21.02
CA ALA A 351 -10.37 -2.18 20.48
C ALA A 351 -11.36 -1.76 21.59
N LEU A 352 -11.90 -0.54 21.47
CA LEU A 352 -12.93 -0.05 22.38
C LEU A 352 -14.16 -0.96 22.35
N ALA A 353 -14.57 -1.45 23.51
CA ALA A 353 -15.79 -2.24 23.65
C ALA A 353 -17.05 -1.36 23.47
N ASP A 354 -17.99 -1.81 22.64
CA ASP A 354 -19.30 -1.18 22.44
C ASP A 354 -19.26 0.36 22.21
N PRO A 355 -18.50 0.86 21.22
CA PRO A 355 -18.23 2.30 21.07
C PRO A 355 -19.50 3.14 20.97
N ILE A 356 -20.56 2.63 20.32
CA ILE A 356 -21.82 3.36 20.16
C ILE A 356 -22.53 3.52 21.51
N ARG A 357 -22.57 2.46 22.33
CA ARG A 357 -23.14 2.53 23.68
C ARG A 357 -22.33 3.48 24.56
N VAL A 358 -21.00 3.40 24.51
CA VAL A 358 -20.10 4.30 25.25
C VAL A 358 -20.37 5.75 24.90
N MET A 359 -20.48 6.09 23.62
CA MET A 359 -20.77 7.47 23.19
C MET A 359 -22.16 7.95 23.65
N ALA A 360 -23.15 7.08 23.68
CA ALA A 360 -24.48 7.43 24.18
C ALA A 360 -24.53 7.64 25.69
N GLU A 361 -23.78 6.84 26.47
CA GLU A 361 -23.72 6.92 27.94
C GLU A 361 -22.76 8.01 28.45
N ARG A 362 -21.78 8.43 27.64
CA ARG A 362 -20.72 9.39 28.00
C ARG A 362 -20.62 10.54 26.99
N PRO A 363 -21.67 11.35 26.81
CA PRO A 363 -21.72 12.43 25.81
C PRO A 363 -20.63 13.48 25.99
N GLU A 364 -20.09 13.66 27.19
CA GLU A 364 -18.97 14.57 27.49
C GLU A 364 -17.65 14.16 26.83
N LEU A 365 -17.52 12.90 26.44
CA LEU A 365 -16.37 12.38 25.72
C LEU A 365 -16.51 12.49 24.20
N VAL A 366 -17.69 12.87 23.73
CA VAL A 366 -18.01 12.90 22.30
C VAL A 366 -17.69 14.27 21.71
N ALA A 367 -17.17 14.24 20.50
CA ALA A 367 -17.01 15.41 19.64
C ALA A 367 -17.72 15.15 18.30
N GLN A 368 -17.96 16.24 17.55
CA GLN A 368 -18.48 16.19 16.20
C GLN A 368 -17.47 16.84 15.25
N GLN A 369 -17.49 16.41 13.98
CA GLN A 369 -16.67 17.02 12.94
C GLN A 369 -17.54 17.86 12.01
N SER A 370 -17.06 19.07 11.72
CA SER A 370 -17.69 19.96 10.75
C SER A 370 -17.39 19.50 9.32
N ARG A 371 -18.45 19.33 8.53
CA ARG A 371 -18.37 18.97 7.11
C ARG A 371 -19.20 19.95 6.29
N LEU A 372 -18.63 20.51 5.23
CA LEU A 372 -19.26 21.55 4.43
C LEU A 372 -19.67 21.01 3.05
N SER A 373 -20.84 21.42 2.58
CA SER A 373 -21.14 21.33 1.15
C SER A 373 -20.32 22.36 0.37
N ALA A 374 -20.23 22.23 -0.94
CA ALA A 374 -19.52 23.19 -1.79
C ALA A 374 -20.13 24.62 -1.65
N ALA A 375 -21.46 24.74 -1.54
CA ALA A 375 -22.12 26.02 -1.32
C ALA A 375 -21.75 26.64 0.04
N ALA A 376 -21.83 25.86 1.13
CA ALA A 376 -21.46 26.34 2.46
C ALA A 376 -19.95 26.68 2.57
N MET A 377 -19.11 25.98 1.84
CA MET A 377 -17.69 26.32 1.74
C MET A 377 -17.48 27.66 1.02
N ALA A 378 -18.19 27.90 -0.08
CA ALA A 378 -18.10 29.17 -0.82
C ALA A 378 -18.52 30.36 0.04
N GLU A 379 -19.66 30.27 0.74
CA GLU A 379 -20.08 31.30 1.72
C GLU A 379 -19.01 31.52 2.78
N ARG A 380 -18.41 30.47 3.32
CA ARG A 380 -17.39 30.57 4.35
C ARG A 380 -16.08 31.19 3.85
N ILE A 381 -15.72 30.98 2.57
CA ILE A 381 -14.57 31.63 1.93
C ILE A 381 -14.78 33.15 1.85
N GLU A 382 -16.00 33.61 1.59
CA GLU A 382 -16.34 35.03 1.47
C GLU A 382 -16.47 35.72 2.85
N ASP A 383 -17.01 35.01 3.85
CA ASP A 383 -17.44 35.60 5.14
C ASP A 383 -16.37 35.51 6.24
N VAL A 384 -15.37 34.62 6.12
CA VAL A 384 -14.44 34.36 7.22
C VAL A 384 -13.04 34.86 6.92
N ASP A 385 -12.66 35.95 7.63
CA ASP A 385 -11.31 36.50 7.55
C ASP A 385 -10.24 35.52 8.05
N GLY A 386 -9.12 35.43 7.33
CA GLY A 386 -7.99 34.60 7.72
C GLY A 386 -8.23 33.07 7.53
N LEU A 387 -9.25 32.69 6.77
CA LEU A 387 -9.53 31.30 6.44
C LEU A 387 -8.37 30.67 5.66
N VAL A 388 -7.95 29.50 6.09
CA VAL A 388 -6.91 28.69 5.43
C VAL A 388 -7.55 27.54 4.67
N LEU A 389 -7.28 27.44 3.39
CA LEU A 389 -7.66 26.30 2.56
C LEU A 389 -6.45 25.37 2.39
N ILE A 390 -6.64 24.07 2.62
CA ILE A 390 -5.58 23.05 2.45
C ILE A 390 -6.05 21.99 1.46
N ASP A 391 -5.33 21.87 0.35
CA ASP A 391 -5.49 20.78 -0.62
C ASP A 391 -4.57 19.62 -0.22
N VAL A 392 -5.17 18.48 0.18
CA VAL A 392 -4.41 17.29 0.62
C VAL A 392 -4.27 16.23 -0.47
N ARG A 393 -4.48 16.59 -1.73
CA ARG A 393 -4.30 15.71 -2.89
C ARG A 393 -2.82 15.49 -3.22
N ASN A 394 -2.54 14.50 -4.07
CA ASN A 394 -1.20 14.29 -4.59
C ASN A 394 -0.82 15.40 -5.61
N PRO A 395 0.49 15.69 -5.82
CA PRO A 395 0.95 16.75 -6.72
C PRO A 395 0.33 16.69 -8.12
N GLY A 396 0.33 15.53 -8.77
CA GLY A 396 -0.24 15.37 -10.12
C GLY A 396 -1.75 15.64 -10.20
N GLU A 397 -2.50 15.47 -9.09
CA GLU A 397 -3.92 15.87 -9.06
C GLU A 397 -4.08 17.39 -8.99
N VAL A 398 -3.16 18.07 -8.30
CA VAL A 398 -3.18 19.54 -8.14
C VAL A 398 -2.73 20.26 -9.41
N GLU A 399 -1.81 19.67 -10.18
CA GLU A 399 -1.39 20.17 -11.49
C GLU A 399 -2.56 20.27 -12.49
N LEU A 400 -3.58 19.43 -12.34
CA LEU A 400 -4.81 19.46 -13.14
C LEU A 400 -5.81 20.54 -12.68
N GLY A 401 -5.48 21.31 -11.63
CA GLY A 401 -6.26 22.38 -11.06
C GLY A 401 -6.55 22.21 -9.57
N SER A 402 -6.77 23.32 -8.87
CA SER A 402 -7.12 23.38 -7.45
C SER A 402 -8.11 24.53 -7.18
N ILE A 403 -8.48 24.72 -5.92
CA ILE A 403 -9.28 25.87 -5.47
C ILE A 403 -8.33 27.05 -5.27
N ASP A 404 -8.69 28.22 -5.78
CA ASP A 404 -7.86 29.41 -5.71
C ASP A 404 -7.53 29.78 -4.25
N GLY A 405 -6.25 30.10 -4.00
CA GLY A 405 -5.75 30.43 -2.67
C GLY A 405 -5.48 29.22 -1.75
N ALA A 406 -5.75 28.00 -2.19
CA ALA A 406 -5.45 26.80 -1.40
C ALA A 406 -3.94 26.55 -1.29
N LYS A 407 -3.50 26.19 -0.08
CA LYS A 407 -2.15 25.69 0.17
C LYS A 407 -2.10 24.20 -0.12
N HIS A 408 -1.19 23.76 -0.97
CA HIS A 408 -1.00 22.33 -1.25
C HIS A 408 -0.08 21.69 -0.21
N VAL A 409 -0.62 20.72 0.52
CA VAL A 409 0.12 19.82 1.41
C VAL A 409 -0.50 18.42 1.32
N SER A 410 0.08 17.52 0.54
CA SER A 410 -0.45 16.17 0.39
C SER A 410 -0.60 15.46 1.74
N LEU A 411 -1.59 14.56 1.85
CA LEU A 411 -1.89 13.87 3.11
C LEU A 411 -0.65 13.22 3.77
N PRO A 412 0.23 12.49 3.05
CA PRO A 412 1.43 11.90 3.65
C PRO A 412 2.47 12.92 4.12
N ALA A 413 2.37 14.17 3.67
CA ALA A 413 3.24 15.27 4.13
C ALA A 413 2.64 16.05 5.31
N LEU A 414 1.33 15.94 5.53
CA LEU A 414 0.59 16.83 6.45
C LEU A 414 1.12 16.75 7.89
N LEU A 415 1.32 15.54 8.41
CA LEU A 415 1.83 15.36 9.78
C LEU A 415 3.19 16.03 10.00
N ARG A 416 4.10 15.98 9.00
CA ARG A 416 5.43 16.59 9.07
C ARG A 416 5.42 18.12 8.95
N ARG A 417 4.36 18.67 8.35
CA ARG A 417 4.21 20.10 8.05
C ARG A 417 3.12 20.77 8.89
N ILE A 418 2.56 20.07 9.88
CA ILE A 418 1.41 20.51 10.65
C ILE A 418 1.68 21.81 11.40
N ASP A 419 2.92 22.02 11.87
CA ASP A 419 3.35 23.22 12.60
C ASP A 419 3.55 24.45 11.70
N GLU A 420 3.43 24.32 10.36
CA GLU A 420 3.41 25.47 9.44
C GLU A 420 2.07 26.24 9.50
N PHE A 421 1.06 25.70 10.17
CA PHE A 421 -0.28 26.25 10.24
C PHE A 421 -0.63 26.73 11.64
N ASP A 422 -1.26 27.89 11.74
CA ASP A 422 -1.79 28.39 13.02
C ASP A 422 -3.03 27.59 13.43
N LYS A 423 -2.95 26.95 14.59
CA LYS A 423 -4.02 26.11 15.16
C LYS A 423 -5.30 26.91 15.53
N ASN A 424 -5.21 28.24 15.58
CA ASN A 424 -6.35 29.11 15.84
C ASN A 424 -7.04 29.62 14.56
N SER A 425 -6.39 29.51 13.40
CA SER A 425 -6.97 29.95 12.13
C SER A 425 -8.09 29.01 11.70
N PRO A 426 -9.24 29.54 11.25
CA PRO A 426 -10.26 28.73 10.59
C PRO A 426 -9.67 27.99 9.40
N THR A 427 -9.91 26.69 9.29
CA THR A 427 -9.25 25.86 8.27
C THR A 427 -10.29 24.98 7.58
N ILE A 428 -10.23 24.92 6.26
CA ILE A 428 -10.99 23.94 5.46
C ILE A 428 -10.00 23.06 4.72
N VAL A 429 -10.16 21.75 4.84
CA VAL A 429 -9.37 20.77 4.10
C VAL A 429 -10.22 20.11 3.02
N PHE A 430 -9.63 19.87 1.86
CA PHE A 430 -10.29 19.13 0.79
C PHE A 430 -9.34 18.19 0.07
N CYS A 431 -9.91 17.15 -0.54
CA CYS A 431 -9.22 16.24 -1.43
C CYS A 431 -10.04 16.03 -2.72
N ALA A 432 -9.83 14.97 -3.47
CA ALA A 432 -10.59 14.71 -4.70
C ALA A 432 -12.07 14.40 -4.41
N GLY A 433 -12.35 13.44 -3.51
CA GLY A 433 -13.70 12.90 -3.28
C GLY A 433 -14.21 12.94 -1.82
N GLY A 434 -13.43 13.48 -0.86
CA GLY A 434 -13.85 13.64 0.54
C GLY A 434 -13.19 12.67 1.54
N TYR A 435 -12.64 11.53 1.12
CA TYR A 435 -12.09 10.52 2.03
C TYR A 435 -10.78 11.01 2.73
N ARG A 436 -9.76 11.41 1.96
CA ARG A 436 -8.50 11.95 2.52
C ARG A 436 -8.70 13.21 3.34
N SER A 437 -9.66 14.05 2.98
CA SER A 437 -9.94 15.30 3.73
C SER A 437 -10.63 15.05 5.07
N SER A 438 -11.45 14.00 5.21
CA SER A 438 -11.98 13.58 6.52
C SER A 438 -10.85 13.13 7.45
N ILE A 439 -9.88 12.35 6.93
CA ILE A 439 -8.68 11.95 7.67
C ILE A 439 -7.89 13.18 8.10
N ALA A 440 -7.57 14.07 7.17
CA ALA A 440 -6.79 15.29 7.42
C ALA A 440 -7.46 16.20 8.46
N SER A 441 -8.77 16.39 8.37
CA SER A 441 -9.54 17.19 9.32
C SER A 441 -9.47 16.62 10.73
N SER A 442 -9.69 15.32 10.90
CA SER A 442 -9.59 14.64 12.19
C SER A 442 -8.16 14.66 12.75
N LEU A 443 -7.14 14.50 11.88
CA LEU A 443 -5.72 14.63 12.25
C LEU A 443 -5.42 16.05 12.79
N LEU A 444 -5.82 17.10 12.08
CA LEU A 444 -5.63 18.48 12.55
C LEU A 444 -6.34 18.72 13.89
N LYS A 445 -7.58 18.24 14.04
CA LYS A 445 -8.33 18.33 15.31
C LYS A 445 -7.61 17.63 16.45
N SER A 446 -7.08 16.43 16.24
CA SER A 446 -6.33 15.70 17.27
C SER A 446 -5.04 16.44 17.70
N HIS A 447 -4.49 17.29 16.83
CA HIS A 447 -3.33 18.15 17.10
C HIS A 447 -3.68 19.54 17.63
N GLY A 448 -4.94 19.79 18.02
CA GLY A 448 -5.38 20.97 18.72
C GLY A 448 -5.84 22.16 17.85
N PHE A 449 -6.06 21.93 16.55
CA PHE A 449 -6.70 22.92 15.70
C PHE A 449 -8.15 23.15 16.13
N LYS A 450 -8.55 24.42 16.30
CA LYS A 450 -9.82 24.76 16.94
C LYS A 450 -11.01 24.68 15.98
N ASP A 451 -10.83 25.19 14.77
CA ASP A 451 -11.89 25.33 13.77
C ASP A 451 -11.43 24.66 12.46
N VAL A 452 -11.82 23.42 12.26
CA VAL A 452 -11.49 22.64 11.06
C VAL A 452 -12.75 22.01 10.49
N SER A 453 -12.92 22.18 9.18
CA SER A 453 -13.99 21.51 8.41
C SER A 453 -13.38 20.77 7.22
N ASP A 454 -14.06 19.75 6.73
CA ASP A 454 -13.74 19.10 5.44
C ASP A 454 -14.83 19.34 4.41
N LEU A 455 -14.45 19.31 3.12
CA LEU A 455 -15.38 19.46 2.01
C LEU A 455 -15.97 18.11 1.61
N ILE A 456 -17.29 17.96 1.75
CA ILE A 456 -18.05 16.78 1.30
C ILE A 456 -17.93 16.66 -0.22
N GLY A 457 -17.54 15.47 -0.69
CA GLY A 457 -17.33 15.20 -2.12
C GLY A 457 -16.09 15.87 -2.72
N GLY A 458 -15.30 16.59 -1.92
CA GLY A 458 -14.01 17.15 -2.28
C GLY A 458 -14.02 18.08 -3.49
N TYR A 459 -12.88 18.16 -4.18
CA TYR A 459 -12.70 19.03 -5.36
C TYR A 459 -13.67 18.69 -6.51
N GLN A 460 -14.07 17.44 -6.64
CA GLN A 460 -15.07 17.06 -7.62
C GLN A 460 -16.44 17.72 -7.37
N ALA A 461 -16.90 17.74 -6.11
CA ALA A 461 -18.14 18.42 -5.74
C ALA A 461 -18.02 19.95 -5.92
N TRP A 462 -16.84 20.52 -5.62
CA TRP A 462 -16.56 21.94 -5.88
C TRP A 462 -16.67 22.28 -7.37
N GLN A 463 -16.06 21.49 -8.25
CA GLN A 463 -16.13 21.70 -9.68
C GLN A 463 -17.55 21.61 -10.23
N LEU A 464 -18.35 20.64 -9.76
CA LEU A 464 -19.75 20.48 -10.16
C LEU A 464 -20.57 21.71 -9.72
N ALA A 465 -20.44 22.14 -8.46
CA ALA A 465 -21.15 23.32 -7.93
C ALA A 465 -20.78 24.58 -8.69
N LYS A 466 -19.51 24.77 -9.06
CA LYS A 466 -19.04 25.91 -9.86
C LYS A 466 -19.62 25.91 -11.29
N THR A 467 -19.85 24.74 -11.86
CA THR A 467 -20.46 24.58 -13.18
C THR A 467 -21.96 24.92 -13.15
N GLU A 468 -22.66 24.51 -12.09
CA GLU A 468 -24.10 24.77 -11.90
C GLU A 468 -24.39 26.20 -11.44
N SER A 469 -23.44 26.83 -10.74
CA SER A 469 -23.54 28.20 -10.20
C SER A 469 -22.24 28.96 -10.48
N PRO A 470 -22.09 29.57 -11.69
CA PRO A 470 -20.86 30.29 -12.07
C PRO A 470 -20.47 31.47 -11.17
N GLN A 471 -21.34 31.83 -10.21
CA GLN A 471 -21.10 32.86 -9.20
C GLN A 471 -20.21 32.37 -8.04
N LEU A 472 -20.03 31.06 -7.88
CA LEU A 472 -19.07 30.49 -6.91
C LEU A 472 -17.66 30.71 -7.44
N LYS A 473 -16.94 31.66 -6.86
CA LYS A 473 -15.56 32.02 -7.25
C LYS A 473 -14.53 31.11 -6.60
#